data_24360635527b54140e1464006b046413
#
_entry.id   24360635527b54140e1464006b046413
#
_cell.length_a   1.000
_cell.length_b   1.000
_cell.length_c   1.000
_cell.angle_alpha   90.00
_cell.angle_beta   90.00
_cell.angle_gamma   90.00
#
_symmetry.space_group_name_H-M   'P 1'
#
loop_
_entity.id
_entity.type
_entity.pdbx_description
1 polymer ?
#
loop_
_entity_poly.entity_id
_entity_poly.type
_entity_poly.pdbx_seq_one_letter_code
_entity_poly.pdbx_strand_id
1 'polypeptide(L)'
;MKKAIPKGKTLFLTGIVALILWVFGHRLPVRDVLELLGTAVERSDSGYLLAAASFLVGINCLRATCLYVGWFLIGDSLAEMFPGCGRPSRLIPVIGIPACYSLAPFFIERTLLHFGTPAALSIASVVLLKYLTADIRDWGGRTIALAMFVCSFQWLDVMPCVTAWGAGRGELSTAIKAVAGLMGMGKALDIAGALIGTGIFLSGVIMTRLLVSYSSRLRHLALLRRRERELARMREERLRDRTIREQQHLVHDLKRPLTVVTGLADVIRETGSPDAKAHADVILRSCRSMDDMVSEILHGESKRIIPLSALLEYVLSQASSLSWRQRVVVRGSKEDLAVPVGINLVRLSRAIVNLLENAARASDGAIELIFGVEGDDAVISVRDHGPGFPEEESGAGSGWNSTGIGLRYVTMVADSHGGSLSTGNDPDGGAVAELRIPTGRSELRQ
;
A
#
# COMPACT_ATOMS: atom_id res chain seq x y z
N MET A 1 -3.99 -10.62 16.08
CA MET A 1 -2.79 -9.99 15.48
C MET A 1 -1.54 -10.39 16.26
N LYS A 2 -0.72 -11.34 15.77
CA LYS A 2 0.60 -11.64 16.34
C LYS A 2 1.51 -10.44 16.03
N LYS A 3 1.96 -9.70 17.07
CA LYS A 3 2.97 -8.64 16.92
C LYS A 3 4.21 -9.28 16.33
N ALA A 4 4.54 -8.95 15.07
CA ALA A 4 5.79 -9.38 14.45
C ALA A 4 6.94 -8.86 15.31
N ILE A 5 7.82 -9.78 15.77
CA ILE A 5 9.01 -9.42 16.52
C ILE A 5 9.87 -8.49 15.64
N PRO A 6 10.34 -7.34 16.14
CA PRO A 6 11.18 -6.45 15.36
C PRO A 6 12.40 -7.21 14.83
N LYS A 7 12.71 -7.09 13.55
CA LYS A 7 13.80 -7.84 12.89
C LYS A 7 15.13 -7.76 13.64
N GLY A 8 15.49 -6.60 14.20
CA GLY A 8 16.68 -6.42 15.01
C GLY A 8 16.73 -7.33 16.24
N LYS A 9 15.63 -7.51 16.96
CA LYS A 9 15.57 -8.41 18.13
C LYS A 9 15.76 -9.88 17.74
N THR A 10 15.20 -10.29 16.61
CA THR A 10 15.38 -11.66 16.10
C THR A 10 16.84 -11.93 15.73
N LEU A 11 17.50 -10.99 15.04
CA LEU A 11 18.92 -11.10 14.68
C LEU A 11 19.80 -11.16 15.93
N PHE A 12 19.52 -10.36 16.93
CA PHE A 12 20.24 -10.37 18.20
C PHE A 12 20.17 -11.74 18.89
N LEU A 13 18.94 -12.26 19.02
CA LEU A 13 18.71 -13.56 19.63
C LEU A 13 19.41 -14.68 18.87
N THR A 14 19.31 -14.67 17.52
CA THR A 14 20.02 -15.66 16.68
C THR A 14 21.54 -15.56 16.86
N GLY A 15 22.07 -14.34 16.98
CA GLY A 15 23.50 -14.13 17.26
C GLY A 15 23.93 -14.70 18.63
N ILE A 16 23.14 -14.49 19.66
CA ILE A 16 23.39 -15.07 21.00
C ILE A 16 23.34 -16.60 20.96
N VAL A 17 22.34 -17.18 20.28
CA VAL A 17 22.24 -18.63 20.12
C VAL A 17 23.49 -19.18 19.42
N ALA A 18 23.98 -18.51 18.38
CA ALA A 18 25.21 -18.91 17.70
C ALA A 18 26.43 -18.89 18.64
N LEU A 19 26.56 -17.86 19.50
CA LEU A 19 27.65 -17.81 20.50
C LEU A 19 27.52 -18.92 21.56
N ILE A 20 26.34 -19.26 22.00
CA ILE A 20 26.10 -20.40 22.88
C ILE A 20 26.51 -21.70 22.21
N LEU A 21 26.12 -21.91 20.93
CA LEU A 21 26.55 -23.07 20.15
C LEU A 21 28.05 -23.13 19.96
N TRP A 22 28.74 -22.00 19.87
CA TRP A 22 30.20 -21.95 19.85
C TRP A 22 30.81 -22.54 21.14
N VAL A 23 30.31 -22.16 22.31
CA VAL A 23 30.77 -22.70 23.58
C VAL A 23 30.55 -24.21 23.65
N PHE A 24 29.35 -24.68 23.29
CA PHE A 24 29.06 -26.12 23.26
C PHE A 24 29.88 -26.87 22.19
N GLY A 25 30.23 -26.24 21.08
CA GLY A 25 31.06 -26.80 20.02
C GLY A 25 32.43 -27.26 20.53
N HIS A 26 32.95 -26.70 21.62
CA HIS A 26 34.23 -27.13 22.23
C HIS A 26 34.14 -28.47 22.95
N ARG A 27 32.90 -28.96 23.19
CA ARG A 27 32.69 -30.31 23.75
C ARG A 27 32.65 -31.41 22.68
N LEU A 28 32.72 -31.04 21.38
CA LEU A 28 32.78 -32.05 20.30
C LEU A 28 34.01 -32.96 20.50
N PRO A 29 33.82 -34.27 20.35
CA PRO A 29 34.92 -35.23 20.56
C PRO A 29 35.99 -35.05 19.49
N VAL A 30 37.20 -34.77 19.99
CA VAL A 30 38.41 -34.72 19.13
C VAL A 30 39.15 -36.07 19.07
N ARG A 31 38.60 -37.05 19.82
CA ARG A 31 39.16 -38.40 19.91
C ARG A 31 39.28 -39.08 18.56
N ASP A 32 38.27 -38.90 17.69
CA ASP A 32 38.22 -39.50 16.36
C ASP A 32 39.36 -38.98 15.47
N VAL A 33 39.83 -37.73 15.65
CA VAL A 33 40.99 -37.17 14.96
C VAL A 33 42.26 -37.94 15.36
N LEU A 34 42.42 -38.22 16.66
CA LEU A 34 43.60 -38.95 17.17
C LEU A 34 43.60 -40.43 16.74
N GLU A 35 42.42 -41.08 16.71
CA GLU A 35 42.28 -42.44 16.21
C GLU A 35 42.61 -42.53 14.72
N LEU A 36 42.17 -41.59 13.90
CA LEU A 36 42.50 -41.50 12.48
C LEU A 36 44.02 -41.26 12.27
N LEU A 37 44.62 -40.40 13.12
CA LEU A 37 46.08 -40.16 13.06
C LEU A 37 46.88 -41.42 13.45
N GLY A 38 46.48 -42.13 14.53
CA GLY A 38 47.09 -43.41 14.91
C GLY A 38 47.03 -44.42 13.74
N THR A 39 45.84 -44.58 13.15
CA THR A 39 45.65 -45.49 11.99
C THR A 39 46.48 -45.06 10.76
N ALA A 40 46.62 -43.75 10.53
CA ALA A 40 47.47 -43.24 9.45
C ALA A 40 48.94 -43.66 9.62
N VAL A 41 49.46 -43.58 10.83
CA VAL A 41 50.85 -43.99 11.16
C VAL A 41 50.99 -45.50 11.09
N GLU A 42 50.11 -46.28 11.70
CA GLU A 42 50.17 -47.75 11.72
C GLU A 42 50.12 -48.36 10.33
N ARG A 43 49.23 -47.81 9.45
CA ARG A 43 49.06 -48.34 8.08
C ARG A 43 49.88 -47.60 7.04
N SER A 44 50.62 -46.58 7.42
CA SER A 44 51.35 -45.70 6.49
C SER A 44 50.53 -45.23 5.32
N ASP A 45 49.23 -44.89 5.59
CA ASP A 45 48.23 -44.53 4.59
C ASP A 45 47.87 -43.03 4.68
N SER A 46 48.16 -42.34 3.57
CA SER A 46 47.90 -40.91 3.43
C SER A 46 46.39 -40.56 3.43
N GLY A 47 45.51 -41.52 3.09
CA GLY A 47 44.06 -41.32 3.11
C GLY A 47 43.53 -41.06 4.52
N TYR A 48 44.04 -41.82 5.54
CA TYR A 48 43.66 -41.58 6.94
C TYR A 48 44.21 -40.25 7.47
N LEU A 49 45.42 -39.82 7.02
CA LEU A 49 45.96 -38.51 7.36
C LEU A 49 45.12 -37.38 6.84
N LEU A 50 44.69 -37.47 5.56
CA LEU A 50 43.81 -36.48 4.93
C LEU A 50 42.41 -36.47 5.60
N ALA A 51 41.91 -37.66 5.98
CA ALA A 51 40.65 -37.77 6.69
C ALA A 51 40.73 -37.10 8.07
N ALA A 52 41.82 -37.33 8.83
CA ALA A 52 42.04 -36.67 10.12
C ALA A 52 42.12 -35.14 10.00
N ALA A 53 42.85 -34.64 8.99
CA ALA A 53 42.94 -33.22 8.69
C ALA A 53 41.58 -32.63 8.31
N SER A 54 40.82 -33.29 7.43
CA SER A 54 39.49 -32.87 7.01
C SER A 54 38.50 -32.84 8.17
N PHE A 55 38.55 -33.83 9.06
CA PHE A 55 37.68 -33.92 10.23
C PHE A 55 37.98 -32.79 11.24
N LEU A 56 39.27 -32.51 11.51
CA LEU A 56 39.66 -31.37 12.35
C LEU A 56 39.20 -30.03 11.74
N VAL A 57 39.43 -29.83 10.45
CA VAL A 57 38.98 -28.64 9.73
C VAL A 57 37.44 -28.49 9.82
N GLY A 58 36.70 -29.60 9.68
CA GLY A 58 35.22 -29.60 9.82
C GLY A 58 34.77 -29.13 11.21
N ILE A 59 35.39 -29.63 12.29
CA ILE A 59 35.11 -29.19 13.65
C ILE A 59 35.46 -27.71 13.82
N ASN A 60 36.61 -27.28 13.32
CA ASN A 60 37.03 -25.88 13.42
C ASN A 60 36.13 -24.96 12.58
N CYS A 61 35.68 -25.39 11.40
CA CYS A 61 34.69 -24.66 10.59
C CYS A 61 33.41 -24.44 11.37
N LEU A 62 32.85 -25.47 11.99
CA LEU A 62 31.62 -25.37 12.76
C LEU A 62 31.78 -24.39 13.93
N ARG A 63 32.83 -24.53 14.73
CA ARG A 63 33.15 -23.64 15.85
C ARG A 63 33.35 -22.20 15.38
N ALA A 64 34.20 -21.99 14.42
CA ALA A 64 34.49 -20.66 13.88
C ALA A 64 33.23 -20.00 13.28
N THR A 65 32.47 -20.76 12.47
CA THR A 65 31.21 -20.21 11.90
C THR A 65 30.25 -19.73 12.97
N CYS A 66 30.04 -20.49 14.06
CA CYS A 66 29.19 -20.08 15.16
C CYS A 66 29.68 -18.78 15.82
N LEU A 67 30.97 -18.63 16.07
CA LEU A 67 31.57 -17.45 16.67
C LEU A 67 31.44 -16.21 15.76
N TYR A 68 31.90 -16.34 14.50
CA TYR A 68 31.96 -15.22 13.57
C TYR A 68 30.58 -14.75 13.10
N VAL A 69 29.68 -15.69 12.79
CA VAL A 69 28.29 -15.40 12.45
C VAL A 69 27.54 -14.79 13.65
N GLY A 70 27.77 -15.32 14.85
CA GLY A 70 27.18 -14.78 16.09
C GLY A 70 27.48 -13.29 16.25
N TRP A 71 28.76 -12.91 16.23
CA TRP A 71 29.16 -11.50 16.32
C TRP A 71 28.76 -10.67 15.12
N PHE A 72 28.73 -11.25 13.92
CA PHE A 72 28.25 -10.59 12.73
C PHE A 72 26.78 -10.17 12.87
N LEU A 73 25.92 -11.09 13.32
CA LEU A 73 24.48 -10.84 13.51
C LEU A 73 24.22 -9.87 14.66
N ILE A 74 24.95 -9.96 15.78
CA ILE A 74 24.85 -9.01 16.88
C ILE A 74 25.18 -7.60 16.40
N GLY A 75 26.27 -7.43 15.67
CA GLY A 75 26.64 -6.12 15.11
C GLY A 75 25.60 -5.55 14.17
N ASP A 76 24.97 -6.37 13.33
CA ASP A 76 23.89 -5.93 12.44
C ASP A 76 22.61 -5.59 13.21
N SER A 77 22.28 -6.39 14.22
CA SER A 77 21.14 -6.14 15.10
C SER A 77 21.25 -4.79 15.81
N LEU A 78 22.43 -4.50 16.37
CA LEU A 78 22.67 -3.23 17.05
C LEU A 78 22.61 -2.02 16.11
N ALA A 79 23.05 -2.20 14.85
CA ALA A 79 22.90 -1.19 13.82
C ALA A 79 21.43 -0.89 13.47
N GLU A 80 20.55 -1.92 13.50
CA GLU A 80 19.13 -1.76 13.27
C GLU A 80 18.39 -1.17 14.47
N MET A 81 18.78 -1.58 15.70
CA MET A 81 18.15 -1.11 16.94
C MET A 81 18.54 0.34 17.30
N PHE A 82 19.77 0.73 16.96
CA PHE A 82 20.33 2.05 17.26
C PHE A 82 20.88 2.72 15.99
N PRO A 83 20.02 3.38 15.18
CA PRO A 83 20.44 3.97 13.91
C PRO A 83 21.60 4.96 14.01
N GLY A 84 21.74 5.66 15.15
CA GLY A 84 22.87 6.56 15.45
C GLY A 84 24.22 5.86 15.59
N CYS A 85 24.24 4.56 15.88
CA CYS A 85 25.43 3.73 16.05
C CYS A 85 25.77 2.87 14.80
N GLY A 86 25.19 3.15 13.65
CA GLY A 86 25.30 2.31 12.48
C GLY A 86 26.72 2.04 11.98
N ARG A 87 27.64 3.01 12.04
CA ARG A 87 29.06 2.82 11.68
C ARG A 87 29.87 2.10 12.74
N PRO A 88 29.84 2.51 14.03
CA PRO A 88 30.55 1.80 15.11
C PRO A 88 30.11 0.35 15.29
N SER A 89 28.82 0.04 15.12
CA SER A 89 28.30 -1.33 15.27
C SER A 89 28.94 -2.35 14.29
N ARG A 90 29.47 -1.90 13.16
CA ARG A 90 30.20 -2.74 12.22
C ARG A 90 31.52 -3.24 12.77
N LEU A 91 32.10 -2.52 13.71
CA LEU A 91 33.39 -2.86 14.36
C LEU A 91 33.22 -3.78 15.58
N ILE A 92 32.00 -4.00 16.06
CA ILE A 92 31.73 -4.87 17.21
C ILE A 92 32.37 -6.27 17.07
N PRO A 93 32.29 -6.96 15.90
CA PRO A 93 32.95 -8.24 15.73
C PRO A 93 34.48 -8.18 15.89
N VAL A 94 35.11 -7.05 15.53
CA VAL A 94 36.57 -6.86 15.63
C VAL A 94 37.04 -6.91 17.08
N ILE A 95 36.21 -6.46 18.02
CA ILE A 95 36.49 -6.46 19.45
C ILE A 95 35.94 -7.75 20.09
N GLY A 96 34.73 -8.13 19.75
CA GLY A 96 34.04 -9.27 20.36
C GLY A 96 34.69 -10.61 20.09
N ILE A 97 35.20 -10.83 18.85
CA ILE A 97 35.85 -12.10 18.50
C ILE A 97 37.16 -12.30 19.28
N PRO A 98 38.13 -11.36 19.26
CA PRO A 98 39.33 -11.49 20.09
C PRO A 98 39.04 -11.59 21.58
N ALA A 99 38.03 -10.87 22.08
CA ALA A 99 37.60 -10.97 23.47
C ALA A 99 37.12 -12.39 23.81
N CYS A 100 36.36 -13.06 22.91
CA CYS A 100 35.98 -14.44 23.11
C CYS A 100 37.20 -15.38 23.18
N TYR A 101 38.19 -15.19 22.32
CA TYR A 101 39.44 -15.99 22.36
C TYR A 101 40.21 -15.78 23.69
N SER A 102 40.26 -14.56 24.20
CA SER A 102 40.94 -14.22 25.48
C SER A 102 40.17 -14.71 26.69
N LEU A 103 38.85 -14.72 26.64
CA LEU A 103 37.98 -15.13 27.74
C LEU A 103 37.66 -16.64 27.74
N ALA A 104 37.88 -17.33 26.62
CA ALA A 104 37.60 -18.76 26.48
C ALA A 104 38.18 -19.64 27.60
N PRO A 105 39.46 -19.46 28.03
CA PRO A 105 40.01 -20.26 29.10
C PRO A 105 39.25 -20.23 30.42
N PHE A 106 38.46 -19.15 30.65
CA PHE A 106 37.65 -19.03 31.87
C PHE A 106 36.33 -19.81 31.80
N PHE A 107 35.82 -20.06 30.58
CA PHE A 107 34.53 -20.73 30.39
C PHE A 107 34.65 -22.13 29.83
N ILE A 108 35.79 -22.45 29.18
CA ILE A 108 36.03 -23.71 28.50
C ILE A 108 37.26 -24.33 29.14
N GLU A 109 37.06 -25.34 29.99
CA GLU A 109 38.14 -26.00 30.75
C GLU A 109 39.21 -26.58 29.78
N ARG A 110 40.46 -26.27 30.04
CA ARG A 110 41.67 -26.86 29.43
C ARG A 110 41.92 -26.57 27.92
N THR A 111 41.33 -25.57 27.32
CA THR A 111 41.63 -25.24 25.94
C THR A 111 42.35 -23.91 25.80
N LEU A 112 43.65 -23.94 25.44
CA LEU A 112 44.35 -22.77 24.96
C LEU A 112 43.92 -22.51 23.51
N LEU A 113 43.02 -21.57 23.31
CA LEU A 113 42.62 -21.13 21.97
C LEU A 113 43.67 -20.16 21.42
N HIS A 114 44.39 -20.60 20.36
CA HIS A 114 45.36 -19.74 19.72
C HIS A 114 44.68 -18.82 18.71
N PHE A 115 44.89 -17.50 18.88
CA PHE A 115 44.48 -16.50 17.91
C PHE A 115 45.55 -16.44 16.79
N GLY A 116 45.38 -17.25 15.76
CA GLY A 116 46.32 -17.37 14.66
C GLY A 116 45.90 -16.59 13.40
N THR A 117 46.70 -16.76 12.33
CA THR A 117 46.44 -16.15 11.02
C THR A 117 45.06 -16.44 10.45
N PRO A 118 44.49 -17.66 10.54
CA PRO A 118 43.10 -17.91 10.09
C PRO A 118 42.05 -17.09 10.82
N ALA A 119 42.23 -16.84 12.12
CA ALA A 119 41.33 -16.02 12.90
C ALA A 119 41.36 -14.54 12.45
N ALA A 120 42.57 -14.01 12.22
CA ALA A 120 42.76 -12.63 11.73
C ALA A 120 42.16 -12.46 10.33
N LEU A 121 42.35 -13.39 9.40
CA LEU A 121 41.78 -13.36 8.05
C LEU A 121 40.26 -13.47 8.08
N SER A 122 39.70 -14.28 9.00
CA SER A 122 38.28 -14.40 9.19
C SER A 122 37.66 -13.09 9.71
N ILE A 123 38.32 -12.37 10.65
CA ILE A 123 37.87 -11.02 11.09
C ILE A 123 37.90 -10.04 9.94
N ALA A 124 38.97 -10.02 9.15
CA ALA A 124 39.07 -9.15 7.97
C ALA A 124 37.92 -9.42 6.99
N SER A 125 37.55 -10.70 6.78
CA SER A 125 36.40 -11.07 5.95
C SER A 125 35.09 -10.60 6.51
N VAL A 126 34.88 -10.62 7.84
CA VAL A 126 33.69 -10.06 8.49
C VAL A 126 33.55 -8.56 8.17
N VAL A 127 34.65 -7.81 8.36
CA VAL A 127 34.68 -6.37 8.13
C VAL A 127 34.42 -6.06 6.65
N LEU A 128 35.15 -6.73 5.75
CA LEU A 128 35.00 -6.54 4.31
C LEU A 128 33.59 -6.87 3.83
N LEU A 129 33.03 -8.00 4.26
CA LEU A 129 31.68 -8.41 3.89
C LEU A 129 30.64 -7.41 4.41
N LYS A 130 30.77 -6.94 5.66
CA LYS A 130 29.90 -5.89 6.21
C LYS A 130 29.96 -4.60 5.41
N TYR A 131 31.15 -4.23 4.92
CA TYR A 131 31.32 -3.05 4.08
C TYR A 131 30.68 -3.24 2.69
N LEU A 132 30.95 -4.34 2.02
CA LEU A 132 30.45 -4.62 0.67
C LEU A 132 28.93 -4.87 0.64
N THR A 133 28.37 -5.38 1.73
CA THR A 133 26.95 -5.75 1.81
C THR A 133 26.14 -4.85 2.74
N ALA A 134 26.63 -3.62 3.02
CA ALA A 134 26.01 -2.68 3.98
C ALA A 134 24.55 -2.38 3.68
N ASP A 135 24.20 -2.30 2.39
CA ASP A 135 22.86 -1.97 1.92
C ASP A 135 21.97 -3.20 1.65
N ILE A 136 22.48 -4.40 1.90
CA ILE A 136 21.79 -5.64 1.60
C ILE A 136 21.08 -6.13 2.87
N ARG A 137 19.75 -6.28 2.78
CA ARG A 137 18.91 -6.74 3.90
C ARG A 137 18.80 -8.26 4.03
N ASP A 138 19.37 -9.02 3.08
CA ASP A 138 19.40 -10.47 3.12
C ASP A 138 20.51 -10.95 4.05
N TRP A 139 20.15 -11.15 5.32
CA TRP A 139 21.07 -11.66 6.35
C TRP A 139 21.46 -13.13 6.10
N GLY A 140 20.55 -13.94 5.51
CA GLY A 140 20.82 -15.36 5.23
C GLY A 140 21.96 -15.55 4.22
N GLY A 141 21.86 -14.91 3.07
CA GLY A 141 22.92 -14.95 2.05
C GLY A 141 24.25 -14.39 2.54
N ARG A 142 24.20 -13.32 3.37
CA ARG A 142 25.41 -12.71 3.98
C ARG A 142 26.10 -13.65 4.97
N THR A 143 25.34 -14.36 5.80
CA THR A 143 25.90 -15.33 6.77
C THR A 143 26.47 -16.55 6.08
N ILE A 144 25.85 -17.04 5.00
CA ILE A 144 26.39 -18.14 4.19
C ILE A 144 27.72 -17.73 3.55
N ALA A 145 27.80 -16.55 2.93
CA ALA A 145 29.03 -16.04 2.35
C ALA A 145 30.15 -15.91 3.40
N LEU A 146 29.82 -15.40 4.60
CA LEU A 146 30.76 -15.32 5.71
C LEU A 146 31.26 -16.71 6.14
N ALA A 147 30.34 -17.68 6.30
CA ALA A 147 30.70 -19.05 6.66
C ALA A 147 31.67 -19.66 5.66
N MET A 148 31.47 -19.41 4.35
CA MET A 148 32.41 -19.89 3.29
C MET A 148 33.79 -19.29 3.47
N PHE A 149 33.93 -17.99 3.74
CA PHE A 149 35.26 -17.39 3.99
C PHE A 149 35.90 -17.96 5.25
N VAL A 150 35.14 -18.03 6.35
CA VAL A 150 35.64 -18.57 7.61
C VAL A 150 36.12 -20.03 7.43
N CYS A 151 35.31 -20.88 6.77
CA CYS A 151 35.68 -22.27 6.54
C CYS A 151 36.90 -22.41 5.59
N SER A 152 37.04 -21.54 4.60
CA SER A 152 38.21 -21.58 3.71
C SER A 152 39.51 -21.37 4.47
N PHE A 153 39.54 -20.45 5.42
CA PHE A 153 40.74 -20.17 6.21
C PHE A 153 41.07 -21.24 7.25
N GLN A 154 40.12 -22.08 7.66
CA GLN A 154 40.44 -23.20 8.58
C GLN A 154 41.35 -24.25 7.95
N TRP A 155 41.42 -24.34 6.63
CA TRP A 155 42.38 -25.23 5.93
C TRP A 155 43.84 -24.82 6.15
N LEU A 156 44.11 -23.51 6.40
CA LEU A 156 45.45 -23.03 6.71
C LEU A 156 46.00 -23.65 8.01
N ASP A 157 45.12 -24.07 8.95
CA ASP A 157 45.56 -24.65 10.22
C ASP A 157 46.25 -26.02 10.05
N VAL A 158 45.94 -26.78 9.01
CA VAL A 158 46.49 -28.11 8.78
C VAL A 158 47.62 -28.12 7.76
N MET A 159 47.91 -27.02 7.07
CA MET A 159 48.93 -26.88 6.04
C MET A 159 50.31 -26.62 6.68
N PRO A 160 51.33 -27.51 6.47
CA PRO A 160 52.69 -27.30 6.94
C PRO A 160 53.34 -26.00 6.43
N CYS A 161 53.19 -25.67 5.16
CA CYS A 161 53.86 -24.53 4.50
C CYS A 161 53.55 -23.16 5.12
N VAL A 162 52.39 -22.98 5.74
CA VAL A 162 51.97 -21.70 6.37
C VAL A 162 52.22 -21.64 7.88
N THR A 163 52.84 -22.65 8.46
CA THR A 163 53.12 -22.71 9.90
C THR A 163 54.01 -21.55 10.36
N ALA A 164 54.96 -21.14 9.53
CA ALA A 164 55.84 -20.00 9.79
C ALA A 164 55.07 -18.66 9.94
N TRP A 165 53.91 -18.55 9.32
CA TRP A 165 53.04 -17.35 9.37
C TRP A 165 52.02 -17.40 10.55
N GLY A 166 52.20 -18.36 11.46
CA GLY A 166 51.37 -18.47 12.66
C GLY A 166 50.06 -19.25 12.47
N ALA A 167 49.92 -20.02 11.38
CA ALA A 167 48.76 -20.86 11.17
C ALA A 167 48.97 -22.26 11.81
N GLY A 168 47.92 -22.83 12.40
CA GLY A 168 47.87 -24.20 12.89
C GLY A 168 48.87 -24.48 14.04
N ARG A 169 48.87 -23.61 15.05
CA ARG A 169 49.66 -23.79 16.29
C ARG A 169 48.89 -24.54 17.37
N GLY A 170 47.66 -24.96 17.10
CA GLY A 170 46.90 -25.81 18.00
C GLY A 170 47.50 -27.20 18.15
N GLU A 171 47.31 -27.88 19.28
CA GLU A 171 47.88 -29.19 19.58
C GLU A 171 47.59 -30.24 18.47
N LEU A 172 46.33 -30.35 18.04
CA LEU A 172 45.91 -31.29 16.99
C LEU A 172 46.45 -30.92 15.61
N SER A 173 46.45 -29.64 15.26
CA SER A 173 47.00 -29.16 13.99
C SER A 173 48.53 -29.46 13.93
N THR A 174 49.22 -29.25 15.04
CA THR A 174 50.65 -29.55 15.19
C THR A 174 50.91 -31.06 15.06
N ALA A 175 50.08 -31.90 15.69
CA ALA A 175 50.18 -33.36 15.60
C ALA A 175 49.96 -33.84 14.18
N ILE A 176 48.95 -33.32 13.44
CA ILE A 176 48.69 -33.65 12.03
C ILE A 176 49.92 -33.30 11.16
N LYS A 177 50.48 -32.09 11.35
CA LYS A 177 51.67 -31.63 10.62
C LYS A 177 52.93 -32.47 10.93
N ALA A 178 53.11 -32.87 12.20
CA ALA A 178 54.21 -33.73 12.62
C ALA A 178 54.11 -35.13 11.97
N VAL A 179 52.93 -35.76 11.99
CA VAL A 179 52.66 -37.02 11.31
C VAL A 179 52.84 -36.88 9.81
N ALA A 180 52.36 -35.82 9.18
CA ALA A 180 52.57 -35.53 7.77
C ALA A 180 54.07 -35.43 7.43
N GLY A 181 54.88 -34.81 8.31
CA GLY A 181 56.33 -34.74 8.19
C GLY A 181 57.01 -36.11 8.29
N LEU A 182 56.63 -36.92 9.30
CA LEU A 182 57.13 -38.28 9.48
C LEU A 182 56.83 -39.20 8.28
N MET A 183 55.63 -39.05 7.70
CA MET A 183 55.20 -39.84 6.52
C MET A 183 55.74 -39.29 5.17
N GLY A 184 56.41 -38.15 5.17
CA GLY A 184 56.78 -37.44 3.94
C GLY A 184 55.64 -36.84 3.15
N MET A 185 54.45 -36.73 3.70
CA MET A 185 53.21 -36.32 3.05
C MET A 185 52.88 -34.84 3.24
N GLY A 186 53.81 -34.02 3.75
CA GLY A 186 53.56 -32.58 3.99
C GLY A 186 53.11 -31.81 2.72
N LYS A 187 53.75 -32.08 1.56
CA LYS A 187 53.35 -31.45 0.29
C LYS A 187 51.96 -31.87 -0.18
N ALA A 188 51.58 -33.13 0.04
CA ALA A 188 50.24 -33.59 -0.32
C ALA A 188 49.17 -32.90 0.51
N LEU A 189 49.40 -32.69 1.80
CA LEU A 189 48.52 -31.96 2.71
C LEU A 189 48.42 -30.46 2.33
N ASP A 190 49.53 -29.83 1.95
CA ASP A 190 49.57 -28.46 1.45
C ASP A 190 48.72 -28.28 0.16
N ILE A 191 48.90 -29.22 -0.80
CA ILE A 191 48.15 -29.19 -2.06
C ILE A 191 46.66 -29.39 -1.79
N ALA A 192 46.26 -30.37 -0.99
CA ALA A 192 44.87 -30.63 -0.64
C ALA A 192 44.24 -29.43 0.04
N GLY A 193 44.90 -28.86 1.06
CA GLY A 193 44.47 -27.68 1.77
C GLY A 193 44.31 -26.45 0.88
N ALA A 194 45.28 -26.23 -0.01
CA ALA A 194 45.24 -25.14 -0.98
C ALA A 194 44.08 -25.29 -1.97
N LEU A 195 43.88 -26.48 -2.55
CA LEU A 195 42.80 -26.72 -3.52
C LEU A 195 41.43 -26.55 -2.88
N ILE A 196 41.19 -27.20 -1.74
CA ILE A 196 39.89 -27.16 -1.08
C ILE A 196 39.64 -25.75 -0.48
N GLY A 197 40.61 -25.20 0.22
CA GLY A 197 40.51 -23.87 0.81
C GLY A 197 40.25 -22.78 -0.23
N THR A 198 41.02 -22.79 -1.34
CA THR A 198 40.81 -21.83 -2.44
C THR A 198 39.45 -22.03 -3.13
N GLY A 199 39.02 -23.28 -3.34
CA GLY A 199 37.71 -23.59 -3.92
C GLY A 199 36.55 -23.01 -3.08
N ILE A 200 36.60 -23.20 -1.76
CA ILE A 200 35.60 -22.65 -0.85
C ILE A 200 35.69 -21.11 -0.82
N PHE A 201 36.88 -20.53 -0.82
CA PHE A 201 37.09 -19.09 -0.87
C PHE A 201 36.48 -18.48 -2.14
N LEU A 202 36.76 -19.01 -3.30
CA LEU A 202 36.21 -18.57 -4.58
C LEU A 202 34.68 -18.68 -4.58
N SER A 203 34.13 -19.75 -4.03
CA SER A 203 32.68 -19.90 -3.86
C SER A 203 32.10 -18.80 -2.99
N GLY A 204 32.76 -18.40 -1.92
CA GLY A 204 32.39 -17.27 -1.07
C GLY A 204 32.42 -15.94 -1.83
N VAL A 205 33.45 -15.73 -2.67
CA VAL A 205 33.54 -14.52 -3.54
C VAL A 205 32.40 -14.48 -4.56
N ILE A 206 32.13 -15.61 -5.22
CA ILE A 206 31.05 -15.73 -6.21
C ILE A 206 29.71 -15.45 -5.51
N MET A 207 29.45 -16.07 -4.36
CA MET A 207 28.26 -15.86 -3.59
C MET A 207 28.07 -14.38 -3.20
N THR A 208 29.14 -13.73 -2.74
CA THR A 208 29.10 -12.30 -2.40
C THR A 208 28.78 -11.44 -3.62
N ARG A 209 29.41 -11.71 -4.77
CA ARG A 209 29.13 -11.01 -6.03
C ARG A 209 27.68 -11.20 -6.50
N LEU A 210 27.16 -12.41 -6.44
CA LEU A 210 25.79 -12.72 -6.79
C LEU A 210 24.81 -11.96 -5.87
N LEU A 211 25.07 -11.95 -4.56
CA LEU A 211 24.27 -11.26 -3.58
C LEU A 211 24.21 -9.74 -3.85
N VAL A 212 25.35 -9.11 -4.10
CA VAL A 212 25.45 -7.68 -4.43
C VAL A 212 24.74 -7.37 -5.74
N SER A 213 24.99 -8.17 -6.79
CA SER A 213 24.36 -8.01 -8.11
C SER A 213 22.85 -8.16 -8.05
N TYR A 214 22.35 -9.21 -7.37
CA TYR A 214 20.93 -9.46 -7.20
C TYR A 214 20.23 -8.32 -6.43
N SER A 215 20.82 -7.89 -5.34
CA SER A 215 20.31 -6.77 -4.55
C SER A 215 20.25 -5.46 -5.36
N SER A 216 21.27 -5.20 -6.18
CA SER A 216 21.30 -4.04 -7.09
C SER A 216 20.18 -4.10 -8.12
N ARG A 217 19.96 -5.26 -8.75
CA ARG A 217 18.86 -5.48 -9.71
C ARG A 217 17.49 -5.27 -9.07
N LEU A 218 17.26 -5.79 -7.87
CA LEU A 218 16.00 -5.59 -7.16
C LEU A 218 15.73 -4.12 -6.85
N ARG A 219 16.76 -3.36 -6.44
CA ARG A 219 16.64 -1.90 -6.22
C ARG A 219 16.28 -1.17 -7.51
N HIS A 220 16.94 -1.51 -8.60
CA HIS A 220 16.67 -0.90 -9.91
C HIS A 220 15.23 -1.16 -10.37
N LEU A 221 14.75 -2.40 -10.27
CA LEU A 221 13.37 -2.76 -10.59
C LEU A 221 12.35 -2.03 -9.69
N ALA A 222 12.66 -1.86 -8.40
CA ALA A 222 11.79 -1.11 -7.50
C ALA A 222 11.69 0.38 -7.89
N LEU A 223 12.81 0.99 -8.34
CA LEU A 223 12.82 2.37 -8.84
C LEU A 223 12.03 2.51 -10.14
N LEU A 224 12.19 1.58 -11.09
CA LEU A 224 11.42 1.59 -12.33
C LEU A 224 9.91 1.50 -12.07
N ARG A 225 9.49 0.57 -11.20
CA ARG A 225 8.07 0.44 -10.80
C ARG A 225 7.51 1.70 -10.13
N ARG A 226 8.32 2.42 -9.35
CA ARG A 226 7.88 3.70 -8.77
C ARG A 226 7.65 4.75 -9.86
N ARG A 227 8.60 4.90 -10.79
CA ARG A 227 8.48 5.82 -11.92
C ARG A 227 7.27 5.52 -12.81
N GLU A 228 7.02 4.24 -13.11
CA GLU A 228 5.85 3.82 -13.89
C GLU A 228 4.54 4.23 -13.19
N ARG A 229 4.43 4.03 -11.87
CA ARG A 229 3.25 4.46 -11.09
C ARG A 229 3.07 5.99 -11.09
N GLU A 230 4.15 6.75 -10.97
CA GLU A 230 4.10 8.21 -11.05
C GLU A 230 3.65 8.69 -12.44
N LEU A 231 4.19 8.08 -13.50
CA LEU A 231 3.78 8.39 -14.87
C LEU A 231 2.31 8.01 -15.12
N ALA A 232 1.84 6.87 -14.61
CA ALA A 232 0.45 6.46 -14.72
C ALA A 232 -0.50 7.47 -14.03
N ARG A 233 -0.17 7.93 -12.82
CA ARG A 233 -0.94 8.96 -12.10
C ARG A 233 -0.99 10.28 -12.88
N MET A 234 0.15 10.76 -13.37
CA MET A 234 0.20 11.99 -14.16
C MET A 234 -0.59 11.90 -15.46
N ARG A 235 -0.63 10.72 -16.10
CA ARG A 235 -1.49 10.48 -17.29
C ARG A 235 -2.97 10.53 -16.93
N GLU A 236 -3.35 9.90 -15.84
CA GLU A 236 -4.74 9.92 -15.36
C GLU A 236 -5.21 11.34 -15.02
N GLU A 237 -4.39 12.12 -14.33
CA GLU A 237 -4.67 13.54 -14.02
C GLU A 237 -4.84 14.37 -15.31
N ARG A 238 -3.92 14.19 -16.27
CA ARG A 238 -4.01 14.90 -17.57
C ARG A 238 -5.27 14.52 -18.36
N LEU A 239 -5.67 13.26 -18.33
CA LEU A 239 -6.91 12.82 -19.00
C LEU A 239 -8.12 13.44 -18.32
N ARG A 240 -8.18 13.47 -16.99
CA ARG A 240 -9.25 14.15 -16.23
C ARG A 240 -9.33 15.64 -16.59
N ASP A 241 -8.21 16.34 -16.55
CA ASP A 241 -8.14 17.78 -16.86
C ASP A 241 -8.58 18.06 -18.31
N ARG A 242 -8.23 17.17 -19.23
CA ARG A 242 -8.65 17.28 -20.63
C ARG A 242 -10.15 17.09 -20.75
N THR A 243 -10.71 16.05 -20.12
CA THR A 243 -12.15 15.79 -20.15
C THR A 243 -12.94 16.96 -19.55
N ILE A 244 -12.50 17.51 -18.43
CA ILE A 244 -13.14 18.68 -17.81
C ILE A 244 -13.11 19.90 -18.77
N ARG A 245 -12.00 20.18 -19.40
CA ARG A 245 -11.89 21.30 -20.35
C ARG A 245 -12.76 21.08 -21.59
N GLU A 246 -12.77 19.89 -22.16
CA GLU A 246 -13.63 19.55 -23.30
C GLU A 246 -15.12 19.72 -22.93
N GLN A 247 -15.53 19.29 -21.72
CA GLN A 247 -16.88 19.52 -21.21
C GLN A 247 -17.21 21.01 -21.07
N GLN A 248 -16.28 21.81 -20.50
CA GLN A 248 -16.45 23.26 -20.37
C GLN A 248 -16.62 23.97 -21.72
N HIS A 249 -15.83 23.57 -22.72
CA HIS A 249 -15.95 24.11 -24.08
C HIS A 249 -17.28 23.75 -24.71
N LEU A 250 -17.72 22.50 -24.63
CA LEU A 250 -19.00 22.06 -25.15
C LEU A 250 -20.18 22.84 -24.56
N VAL A 251 -20.12 23.04 -23.23
CA VAL A 251 -21.16 23.83 -22.54
C VAL A 251 -21.18 25.29 -23.01
N HIS A 252 -20.01 25.91 -23.11
CA HIS A 252 -19.94 27.29 -23.61
C HIS A 252 -20.50 27.42 -25.04
N ASP A 253 -20.20 26.45 -25.93
CA ASP A 253 -20.66 26.45 -27.31
C ASP A 253 -22.16 26.14 -27.41
N LEU A 254 -22.73 25.39 -26.46
CA LEU A 254 -24.18 25.19 -26.37
C LEU A 254 -24.91 26.40 -25.79
N LYS A 255 -24.34 27.15 -24.86
CA LYS A 255 -24.96 28.36 -24.29
C LYS A 255 -25.14 29.48 -25.30
N ARG A 256 -24.20 29.65 -26.26
CA ARG A 256 -24.28 30.72 -27.25
C ARG A 256 -25.56 30.66 -28.10
N PRO A 257 -25.88 29.56 -28.84
CA PRO A 257 -27.11 29.49 -29.63
C PRO A 257 -28.36 29.58 -28.75
N LEU A 258 -28.29 29.03 -27.50
CA LEU A 258 -29.40 29.12 -26.56
C LEU A 258 -29.73 30.56 -26.19
N THR A 259 -28.73 31.38 -25.95
CA THR A 259 -28.89 32.83 -25.64
C THR A 259 -29.54 33.57 -26.82
N VAL A 260 -29.14 33.24 -28.06
CA VAL A 260 -29.72 33.86 -29.27
C VAL A 260 -31.19 33.49 -29.41
N VAL A 261 -31.53 32.19 -29.27
CA VAL A 261 -32.91 31.72 -29.37
C VAL A 261 -33.79 32.33 -28.26
N THR A 262 -33.26 32.41 -27.04
CA THR A 262 -33.95 33.05 -25.92
C THR A 262 -34.22 34.53 -26.20
N GLY A 263 -33.24 35.28 -26.69
CA GLY A 263 -33.40 36.69 -27.04
C GLY A 263 -34.45 36.90 -28.16
N LEU A 264 -34.44 36.07 -29.20
CA LEU A 264 -35.44 36.15 -30.29
C LEU A 264 -36.84 35.81 -29.74
N ALA A 265 -36.99 34.81 -28.89
CA ALA A 265 -38.25 34.44 -28.29
C ALA A 265 -38.78 35.54 -27.36
N ASP A 266 -37.92 36.25 -26.63
CA ASP A 266 -38.32 37.40 -25.78
C ASP A 266 -38.87 38.56 -26.66
N VAL A 267 -38.22 38.85 -27.77
CA VAL A 267 -38.74 39.89 -28.73
C VAL A 267 -40.10 39.50 -29.28
N ILE A 268 -40.30 38.22 -29.69
CA ILE A 268 -41.60 37.73 -30.19
C ILE A 268 -42.66 37.81 -29.06
N ARG A 269 -42.31 37.52 -27.82
CA ARG A 269 -43.24 37.64 -26.66
C ARG A 269 -43.67 39.07 -26.43
N GLU A 270 -42.79 40.05 -26.63
CA GLU A 270 -43.13 41.47 -26.45
C GLU A 270 -43.95 42.05 -27.63
N THR A 271 -43.56 41.71 -28.84
CA THR A 271 -44.11 42.39 -30.06
C THR A 271 -45.09 41.56 -30.86
N GLY A 272 -45.23 40.25 -30.60
CA GLY A 272 -46.00 39.32 -31.39
C GLY A 272 -47.52 39.36 -31.16
N SER A 273 -48.28 38.70 -32.05
CA SER A 273 -49.71 38.42 -31.87
C SER A 273 -49.96 37.48 -30.69
N PRO A 274 -51.19 37.36 -30.16
CA PRO A 274 -51.49 36.48 -29.05
C PRO A 274 -51.00 35.03 -29.21
N ASP A 275 -51.20 34.48 -30.42
CA ASP A 275 -50.72 33.11 -30.76
C ASP A 275 -49.19 33.04 -30.81
N ALA A 276 -48.51 34.06 -31.37
CA ALA A 276 -47.06 34.14 -31.40
C ALA A 276 -46.47 34.26 -29.99
N LYS A 277 -47.10 34.98 -29.09
CA LYS A 277 -46.71 35.07 -27.68
C LYS A 277 -46.80 33.74 -26.97
N ALA A 278 -47.86 32.97 -27.18
CA ALA A 278 -48.02 31.64 -26.64
C ALA A 278 -46.87 30.67 -27.08
N HIS A 279 -46.54 30.74 -28.39
CA HIS A 279 -45.41 29.96 -28.90
C HIS A 279 -44.05 30.43 -28.35
N ALA A 280 -43.85 31.75 -28.21
CA ALA A 280 -42.63 32.30 -27.61
C ALA A 280 -42.45 31.86 -26.18
N ASP A 281 -43.52 31.78 -25.40
CA ASP A 281 -43.47 31.26 -24.03
C ASP A 281 -43.06 29.78 -23.93
N VAL A 282 -43.49 28.95 -24.92
CA VAL A 282 -43.06 27.55 -25.02
C VAL A 282 -41.56 27.47 -25.33
N ILE A 283 -41.07 28.27 -26.29
CA ILE A 283 -39.65 28.32 -26.65
C ILE A 283 -38.81 28.76 -25.44
N LEU A 284 -39.21 29.82 -24.73
CA LEU A 284 -38.50 30.31 -23.57
C LEU A 284 -38.40 29.27 -22.45
N ARG A 285 -39.47 28.53 -22.20
CA ARG A 285 -39.44 27.42 -21.23
C ARG A 285 -38.48 26.33 -21.66
N SER A 286 -38.49 25.95 -22.93
CA SER A 286 -37.58 24.95 -23.44
C SER A 286 -36.11 25.40 -23.37
N CYS A 287 -35.82 26.66 -23.69
CA CYS A 287 -34.49 27.23 -23.60
C CYS A 287 -33.97 27.25 -22.14
N ARG A 288 -34.82 27.62 -21.17
CA ARG A 288 -34.47 27.59 -19.73
C ARG A 288 -34.16 26.17 -19.31
N SER A 289 -34.99 25.20 -19.69
CA SER A 289 -34.73 23.80 -19.33
C SER A 289 -33.42 23.28 -19.97
N MET A 290 -33.09 23.70 -21.18
CA MET A 290 -31.78 23.36 -21.79
C MET A 290 -30.61 24.04 -21.07
N ASP A 291 -30.73 25.32 -20.69
CA ASP A 291 -29.68 26.03 -19.94
C ASP A 291 -29.44 25.38 -18.58
N ASP A 292 -30.51 24.90 -17.96
CA ASP A 292 -30.44 24.15 -16.71
C ASP A 292 -29.71 22.82 -16.88
N MET A 293 -30.02 22.02 -17.91
CA MET A 293 -29.31 20.76 -18.23
C MET A 293 -27.83 20.99 -18.57
N VAL A 294 -27.55 22.03 -19.35
CA VAL A 294 -26.17 22.39 -19.71
C VAL A 294 -25.37 22.86 -18.50
N SER A 295 -25.97 23.63 -17.62
CA SER A 295 -25.34 24.08 -16.37
C SER A 295 -25.07 22.93 -15.40
N GLU A 296 -25.87 21.89 -15.45
CA GLU A 296 -25.73 20.67 -14.68
C GLU A 296 -24.49 19.87 -15.05
N ILE A 297 -24.13 19.81 -16.33
CA ILE A 297 -22.90 19.13 -16.83
C ILE A 297 -21.65 19.79 -16.24
N LEU A 298 -21.66 21.10 -16.00
CA LEU A 298 -20.53 21.84 -15.45
C LEU A 298 -20.33 21.73 -13.94
N HIS A 299 -21.44 21.66 -13.20
CA HIS A 299 -21.39 21.80 -11.73
C HIS A 299 -21.29 20.47 -11.00
N GLY A 300 -20.71 19.45 -11.62
CA GLY A 300 -20.31 18.16 -11.04
C GLY A 300 -20.98 17.75 -9.71
N GLU A 301 -21.07 16.49 -9.44
CA GLU A 301 -21.79 15.80 -8.35
C GLU A 301 -21.36 16.14 -6.91
N SER A 302 -21.20 17.39 -6.51
CA SER A 302 -20.88 17.68 -5.11
C SER A 302 -22.14 17.59 -4.22
N LYS A 303 -22.43 16.37 -3.74
CA LYS A 303 -23.40 16.18 -2.66
C LYS A 303 -22.80 16.70 -1.35
N ARG A 304 -23.63 17.39 -0.55
CA ARG A 304 -23.28 17.85 0.79
C ARG A 304 -24.32 17.33 1.79
N ILE A 305 -23.86 16.98 2.97
CA ILE A 305 -24.76 16.59 4.06
C ILE A 305 -25.33 17.88 4.66
N ILE A 306 -26.62 18.11 4.48
CA ILE A 306 -27.33 19.28 5.01
C ILE A 306 -28.68 18.85 5.58
N PRO A 307 -29.26 19.57 6.57
CA PRO A 307 -30.59 19.28 7.08
C PRO A 307 -31.67 19.62 6.04
N LEU A 308 -32.77 18.88 6.05
CA LEU A 308 -33.93 19.15 5.15
C LEU A 308 -34.48 20.57 5.32
N SER A 309 -34.36 21.18 6.50
CA SER A 309 -34.73 22.59 6.74
C SER A 309 -33.97 23.56 5.82
N ALA A 310 -32.65 23.31 5.59
CA ALA A 310 -31.84 24.15 4.70
C ALA A 310 -32.30 24.03 3.25
N LEU A 311 -32.70 22.81 2.81
CA LEU A 311 -33.30 22.59 1.50
C LEU A 311 -34.62 23.34 1.35
N LEU A 312 -35.49 23.24 2.36
CA LEU A 312 -36.77 23.97 2.39
C LEU A 312 -36.56 25.47 2.28
N GLU A 313 -35.68 26.05 3.12
CA GLU A 313 -35.38 27.50 3.09
C GLU A 313 -34.87 27.92 1.70
N TYR A 314 -34.02 27.12 1.07
CA TYR A 314 -33.50 27.42 -0.25
C TYR A 314 -34.57 27.33 -1.35
N VAL A 315 -35.46 26.32 -1.32
CA VAL A 315 -36.62 26.22 -2.23
C VAL A 315 -37.54 27.43 -2.09
N LEU A 316 -37.88 27.82 -0.86
CA LEU A 316 -38.75 28.95 -0.60
C LEU A 316 -38.10 30.29 -1.02
N SER A 317 -36.79 30.42 -0.88
CA SER A 317 -36.03 31.57 -1.36
C SER A 317 -36.10 31.68 -2.89
N GLN A 318 -35.89 30.56 -3.63
CA GLN A 318 -36.02 30.56 -5.08
C GLN A 318 -37.44 30.86 -5.56
N ALA A 319 -38.46 30.41 -4.84
CA ALA A 319 -39.86 30.65 -5.17
C ALA A 319 -40.35 32.04 -4.79
N SER A 320 -39.59 32.83 -4.02
CA SER A 320 -40.03 34.09 -3.39
C SER A 320 -40.58 35.15 -4.36
N SER A 321 -40.05 35.20 -5.59
CA SER A 321 -40.47 36.15 -6.65
C SER A 321 -41.60 35.62 -7.55
N LEU A 322 -42.05 34.37 -7.34
CA LEU A 322 -43.04 33.73 -8.20
C LEU A 322 -44.45 33.98 -7.73
N SER A 323 -45.40 34.26 -8.65
CA SER A 323 -46.78 34.65 -8.36
C SER A 323 -47.56 33.62 -7.55
N TRP A 324 -47.23 32.35 -7.72
CA TRP A 324 -47.89 31.25 -7.02
C TRP A 324 -47.33 30.97 -5.61
N ARG A 325 -46.26 31.64 -5.18
CA ARG A 325 -45.60 31.39 -3.89
C ARG A 325 -46.56 31.50 -2.70
N GLN A 326 -47.50 32.44 -2.72
CA GLN A 326 -48.47 32.65 -1.64
C GLN A 326 -49.44 31.48 -1.49
N ARG A 327 -49.60 30.63 -2.49
CA ARG A 327 -50.46 29.44 -2.47
C ARG A 327 -49.80 28.22 -1.89
N VAL A 328 -48.47 28.28 -1.68
CA VAL A 328 -47.72 27.14 -1.15
C VAL A 328 -47.85 27.05 0.35
N VAL A 329 -48.43 25.96 0.82
CA VAL A 329 -48.55 25.59 2.24
C VAL A 329 -47.53 24.52 2.56
N VAL A 330 -46.62 24.82 3.48
CA VAL A 330 -45.55 23.88 3.88
C VAL A 330 -46.03 23.06 5.07
N ARG A 331 -45.85 21.74 5.01
CA ARG A 331 -46.10 20.78 6.11
C ARG A 331 -44.87 19.96 6.38
N GLY A 332 -44.58 19.67 7.65
CA GLY A 332 -43.48 18.84 8.10
C GLY A 332 -43.25 19.00 9.59
N SER A 333 -42.80 17.94 10.25
CA SER A 333 -42.42 18.01 11.66
C SER A 333 -41.07 18.69 11.83
N LYS A 334 -40.80 19.28 12.99
CA LYS A 334 -39.48 19.86 13.29
C LYS A 334 -38.39 18.77 13.31
N GLU A 335 -38.77 17.55 13.73
CA GLU A 335 -37.92 16.41 13.81
C GLU A 335 -37.47 15.94 12.39
N ASP A 336 -38.42 15.89 11.44
CA ASP A 336 -38.12 15.49 10.04
C ASP A 336 -37.24 16.53 9.34
N LEU A 337 -37.56 17.81 9.54
CA LEU A 337 -36.79 18.92 8.95
C LEU A 337 -35.34 19.01 9.47
N ALA A 338 -35.05 18.46 10.64
CA ALA A 338 -33.72 18.43 11.21
C ALA A 338 -32.86 17.27 10.66
N VAL A 339 -33.45 16.32 9.92
CA VAL A 339 -32.72 15.14 9.41
C VAL A 339 -31.69 15.55 8.37
N PRO A 340 -30.41 15.15 8.54
CA PRO A 340 -29.37 15.42 7.56
C PRO A 340 -29.51 14.48 6.34
N VAL A 341 -29.38 15.05 5.14
CA VAL A 341 -29.42 14.31 3.87
C VAL A 341 -28.25 14.68 2.98
N GLY A 342 -27.71 13.69 2.27
CA GLY A 342 -26.58 13.86 1.35
C GLY A 342 -27.05 14.28 -0.04
N ILE A 343 -27.18 15.58 -0.28
CA ILE A 343 -27.79 16.10 -1.50
C ILE A 343 -26.99 17.22 -2.18
N ASN A 344 -27.22 17.36 -3.48
CA ASN A 344 -26.87 18.57 -4.21
C ASN A 344 -28.01 19.59 -4.05
N LEU A 345 -27.81 20.60 -3.20
CA LEU A 345 -28.81 21.58 -2.82
C LEU A 345 -29.44 22.29 -4.03
N VAL A 346 -28.62 22.68 -5.01
CA VAL A 346 -29.07 23.42 -6.19
C VAL A 346 -29.95 22.55 -7.10
N ARG A 347 -29.52 21.31 -7.37
CA ARG A 347 -30.27 20.39 -8.24
C ARG A 347 -31.60 20.00 -7.63
N LEU A 348 -31.56 19.61 -6.36
CA LEU A 348 -32.76 19.14 -5.67
C LEU A 348 -33.77 20.24 -5.46
N SER A 349 -33.34 21.46 -5.08
CA SER A 349 -34.24 22.59 -4.98
C SER A 349 -34.92 22.94 -6.31
N ARG A 350 -34.20 22.93 -7.43
CA ARG A 350 -34.77 23.11 -8.77
C ARG A 350 -35.78 22.01 -9.13
N ALA A 351 -35.50 20.77 -8.80
CA ALA A 351 -36.44 19.68 -9.01
C ALA A 351 -37.76 19.94 -8.25
N ILE A 352 -37.67 20.36 -7.00
CA ILE A 352 -38.86 20.71 -6.17
C ILE A 352 -39.57 21.92 -6.75
N VAL A 353 -38.89 22.99 -7.16
CA VAL A 353 -39.50 24.16 -7.80
C VAL A 353 -40.22 23.75 -9.09
N ASN A 354 -39.65 22.86 -9.91
CA ASN A 354 -40.34 22.34 -11.08
C ASN A 354 -41.65 21.60 -10.77
N LEU A 355 -41.67 20.83 -9.66
CA LEU A 355 -42.91 20.19 -9.18
C LEU A 355 -43.94 21.23 -8.72
N LEU A 356 -43.51 22.25 -7.99
CA LEU A 356 -44.38 23.35 -7.53
C LEU A 356 -44.94 24.18 -8.70
N GLU A 357 -44.13 24.42 -9.74
CA GLU A 357 -44.59 25.10 -10.97
C GLU A 357 -45.64 24.28 -11.74
N ASN A 358 -45.46 22.96 -11.79
CA ASN A 358 -46.43 22.06 -12.42
C ASN A 358 -47.76 22.10 -11.64
N ALA A 359 -47.72 22.00 -10.32
CA ALA A 359 -48.87 22.10 -9.44
C ALA A 359 -49.58 23.45 -9.57
N ALA A 360 -48.82 24.55 -9.67
CA ALA A 360 -49.36 25.90 -9.84
C ALA A 360 -50.07 26.12 -11.16
N ARG A 361 -49.67 25.40 -12.20
CA ARG A 361 -50.34 25.44 -13.52
C ARG A 361 -51.59 24.56 -13.55
N ALA A 362 -51.60 23.45 -12.81
CA ALA A 362 -52.69 22.49 -12.83
C ALA A 362 -53.92 22.99 -11.99
N SER A 363 -53.69 23.83 -11.00
CA SER A 363 -54.73 24.30 -10.07
C SER A 363 -54.47 25.74 -9.63
N ASP A 364 -55.54 26.51 -9.44
CA ASP A 364 -55.51 27.83 -8.80
C ASP A 364 -55.62 27.74 -7.27
N GLY A 365 -55.80 26.55 -6.70
CA GLY A 365 -55.94 26.28 -5.29
C GLY A 365 -54.63 26.32 -4.51
N ALA A 366 -54.67 25.91 -3.26
CA ALA A 366 -53.51 25.73 -2.40
C ALA A 366 -52.63 24.60 -2.96
N ILE A 367 -51.29 24.75 -2.83
CA ILE A 367 -50.30 23.75 -3.17
C ILE A 367 -49.62 23.30 -1.87
N GLU A 368 -49.71 22.03 -1.56
CA GLU A 368 -49.08 21.51 -0.35
C GLU A 368 -47.68 20.99 -0.66
N LEU A 369 -46.67 21.49 0.06
CA LEU A 369 -45.29 20.99 0.02
C LEU A 369 -45.02 20.30 1.36
N ILE A 370 -44.91 18.99 1.32
CA ILE A 370 -44.82 18.14 2.51
C ILE A 370 -43.43 17.55 2.61
N PHE A 371 -42.78 17.71 3.77
CA PHE A 371 -41.51 17.05 4.10
C PHE A 371 -41.74 16.03 5.20
N GLY A 372 -41.27 14.81 5.00
CA GLY A 372 -41.35 13.73 5.97
C GLY A 372 -40.13 12.82 5.86
N VAL A 373 -40.00 11.89 6.82
CA VAL A 373 -38.97 10.85 6.80
C VAL A 373 -39.68 9.51 7.02
N GLU A 374 -39.52 8.59 6.09
CA GLU A 374 -40.07 7.24 6.16
C GLU A 374 -38.92 6.22 6.11
N GLY A 375 -38.66 5.58 7.26
CA GLY A 375 -37.53 4.67 7.38
C GLY A 375 -36.19 5.35 7.18
N ASP A 376 -35.45 4.97 6.13
CA ASP A 376 -34.16 5.56 5.75
C ASP A 376 -34.27 6.58 4.61
N ASP A 377 -35.48 6.93 4.18
CA ASP A 377 -35.72 7.86 3.09
C ASP A 377 -36.32 9.19 3.59
N ALA A 378 -35.80 10.30 3.05
CA ALA A 378 -36.47 11.59 3.10
C ALA A 378 -37.53 11.63 1.99
N VAL A 379 -38.75 11.93 2.33
CA VAL A 379 -39.90 12.00 1.43
C VAL A 379 -40.34 13.43 1.27
N ILE A 380 -40.35 13.93 0.04
CA ILE A 380 -40.77 15.28 -0.31
C ILE A 380 -41.92 15.17 -1.27
N SER A 381 -43.13 15.55 -0.84
CA SER A 381 -44.34 15.48 -1.64
C SER A 381 -44.85 16.84 -2.02
N VAL A 382 -45.24 16.98 -3.26
CA VAL A 382 -45.99 18.17 -3.77
C VAL A 382 -47.38 17.69 -4.20
N ARG A 383 -48.41 18.29 -3.59
CA ARG A 383 -49.84 17.99 -3.84
C ARG A 383 -50.53 19.23 -4.35
N ASP A 384 -51.33 19.06 -5.38
CA ASP A 384 -52.28 20.11 -5.87
C ASP A 384 -53.73 19.63 -5.78
N HIS A 385 -54.67 20.52 -6.05
CA HIS A 385 -56.10 20.28 -6.07
C HIS A 385 -56.68 20.50 -7.48
N GLY A 386 -55.89 20.13 -8.50
CA GLY A 386 -56.28 20.21 -9.90
C GLY A 386 -57.04 18.95 -10.38
N PRO A 387 -57.14 18.77 -11.69
CA PRO A 387 -57.86 17.62 -12.29
C PRO A 387 -57.17 16.28 -12.10
N GLY A 388 -55.93 16.25 -11.56
CA GLY A 388 -55.15 15.06 -11.45
C GLY A 388 -54.47 14.62 -12.76
N PHE A 389 -53.78 13.47 -12.75
CA PHE A 389 -53.26 12.84 -13.97
C PHE A 389 -54.35 12.01 -14.64
N PRO A 390 -54.40 11.95 -15.99
CA PRO A 390 -55.32 11.06 -16.74
C PRO A 390 -55.12 9.58 -16.34
N GLU A 391 -56.20 8.79 -16.28
CA GLU A 391 -56.16 7.39 -15.82
C GLU A 391 -55.23 6.48 -16.65
N GLU A 392 -54.94 6.80 -17.94
CA GLU A 392 -54.04 6.08 -18.82
C GLU A 392 -52.55 6.38 -18.59
N GLU A 393 -52.20 7.34 -17.75
CA GLU A 393 -50.83 7.88 -17.57
C GLU A 393 -50.31 7.84 -16.11
N SER A 394 -50.98 7.15 -15.22
CA SER A 394 -50.48 6.88 -13.86
C SER A 394 -49.42 5.81 -13.84
N GLY A 395 -48.24 6.17 -14.33
CA GLY A 395 -47.03 5.33 -14.40
C GLY A 395 -45.90 6.13 -14.99
N ALA A 396 -44.70 5.99 -14.47
CA ALA A 396 -43.53 6.72 -14.90
C ALA A 396 -43.40 6.82 -16.44
N GLY A 397 -43.77 7.98 -17.04
CA GLY A 397 -43.22 8.38 -18.33
C GLY A 397 -44.07 8.50 -19.56
N SER A 398 -45.33 8.94 -19.55
CA SER A 398 -45.97 9.31 -20.82
C SER A 398 -46.94 10.50 -20.73
N GLY A 399 -46.72 11.46 -21.57
CA GLY A 399 -47.66 12.16 -22.43
C GLY A 399 -48.68 13.15 -21.83
N TRP A 400 -48.27 14.18 -21.16
CA TRP A 400 -49.16 15.35 -21.00
C TRP A 400 -48.75 16.48 -21.95
N ASN A 401 -49.70 17.35 -22.41
CA ASN A 401 -49.49 18.53 -23.26
C ASN A 401 -48.56 19.62 -22.69
N SER A 402 -47.82 19.34 -21.65
CA SER A 402 -46.56 19.99 -21.25
C SER A 402 -45.41 19.21 -21.84
N THR A 403 -44.36 19.87 -22.23
CA THR A 403 -43.16 19.32 -22.93
C THR A 403 -42.50 18.11 -22.28
N GLY A 404 -43.08 17.47 -21.25
CA GLY A 404 -42.54 16.30 -20.49
C GLY A 404 -41.15 16.50 -19.87
N ILE A 405 -40.50 17.63 -20.15
CA ILE A 405 -39.13 17.93 -19.82
C ILE A 405 -38.96 18.13 -18.29
N GLY A 406 -39.96 18.75 -17.63
CA GLY A 406 -39.89 19.05 -16.18
C GLY A 406 -39.85 17.80 -15.30
N LEU A 407 -40.74 16.82 -15.54
CA LEU A 407 -40.79 15.56 -14.78
C LEU A 407 -39.57 14.67 -15.07
N ARG A 408 -39.13 14.64 -16.34
CA ARG A 408 -37.89 13.93 -16.70
C ARG A 408 -36.67 14.49 -15.96
N TYR A 409 -36.58 15.81 -15.79
CA TYR A 409 -35.54 16.44 -15.02
C TYR A 409 -35.62 16.01 -13.55
N VAL A 410 -36.81 16.02 -12.94
CA VAL A 410 -37.00 15.57 -11.54
C VAL A 410 -36.61 14.12 -11.37
N THR A 411 -37.01 13.23 -12.30
CA THR A 411 -36.59 11.80 -12.28
C THR A 411 -35.08 11.67 -12.34
N MET A 412 -34.42 12.37 -13.26
CA MET A 412 -32.96 12.33 -13.39
C MET A 412 -32.25 12.81 -12.11
N VAL A 413 -32.77 13.86 -11.47
CA VAL A 413 -32.26 14.39 -10.19
C VAL A 413 -32.48 13.37 -9.07
N ALA A 414 -33.66 12.73 -9.00
CA ALA A 414 -33.93 11.64 -8.06
C ALA A 414 -32.91 10.50 -8.19
N ASP A 415 -32.75 9.98 -9.41
CA ASP A 415 -31.81 8.89 -9.72
C ASP A 415 -30.37 9.25 -9.35
N SER A 416 -29.94 10.48 -9.62
CA SER A 416 -28.59 10.97 -9.28
C SER A 416 -28.34 11.01 -7.76
N HIS A 417 -29.41 11.08 -6.97
CA HIS A 417 -29.37 11.04 -5.50
C HIS A 417 -29.60 9.64 -4.93
N GLY A 418 -29.77 8.61 -5.80
CA GLY A 418 -30.09 7.25 -5.39
C GLY A 418 -31.53 7.08 -4.90
N GLY A 419 -32.41 8.02 -5.27
CA GLY A 419 -33.79 8.07 -4.89
C GLY A 419 -34.74 7.70 -6.06
N SER A 420 -36.02 8.03 -5.90
CA SER A 420 -37.06 7.79 -6.91
C SER A 420 -38.10 8.90 -6.92
N LEU A 421 -38.78 9.08 -8.05
CA LEU A 421 -39.97 9.92 -8.19
C LEU A 421 -41.17 9.02 -8.45
N SER A 422 -42.25 9.19 -7.69
CA SER A 422 -43.56 8.62 -7.97
C SER A 422 -44.60 9.73 -8.20
N THR A 423 -45.53 9.49 -9.12
CA THR A 423 -46.63 10.41 -9.43
C THR A 423 -47.93 9.63 -9.39
N GLY A 424 -48.99 10.26 -8.90
CA GLY A 424 -50.29 9.64 -8.79
C GLY A 424 -51.39 10.65 -8.52
N ASN A 425 -52.64 10.18 -8.46
CA ASN A 425 -53.80 11.01 -8.09
C ASN A 425 -54.13 10.87 -6.61
N ASP A 426 -54.44 11.97 -5.97
CA ASP A 426 -54.90 12.00 -4.57
C ASP A 426 -56.33 11.46 -4.49
N PRO A 427 -56.66 10.61 -3.49
CA PRO A 427 -58.03 10.16 -3.25
C PRO A 427 -59.06 11.30 -3.03
N ASP A 428 -58.58 12.43 -2.49
CA ASP A 428 -59.42 13.62 -2.26
C ASP A 428 -59.48 14.57 -3.47
N GLY A 429 -58.87 14.16 -4.61
CA GLY A 429 -58.78 14.94 -5.86
C GLY A 429 -57.48 15.73 -5.99
N GLY A 430 -56.97 15.82 -7.22
CA GLY A 430 -55.73 16.47 -7.55
C GLY A 430 -54.58 15.51 -7.81
N ALA A 431 -53.39 16.04 -8.10
CA ALA A 431 -52.20 15.27 -8.34
C ALA A 431 -51.23 15.30 -7.15
N VAL A 432 -50.47 14.20 -6.99
CA VAL A 432 -49.39 14.06 -6.01
C VAL A 432 -48.14 13.63 -6.73
N ALA A 433 -47.05 14.37 -6.51
CA ALA A 433 -45.70 13.96 -6.92
C ALA A 433 -44.82 13.78 -5.68
N GLU A 434 -44.31 12.58 -5.49
CA GLU A 434 -43.51 12.20 -4.33
C GLU A 434 -42.10 11.86 -4.73
N LEU A 435 -41.14 12.57 -4.14
CA LEU A 435 -39.69 12.41 -4.33
C LEU A 435 -39.08 11.74 -3.09
N ARG A 436 -38.53 10.57 -3.24
CA ARG A 436 -37.84 9.81 -2.17
C ARG A 436 -36.34 9.89 -2.36
N ILE A 437 -35.59 10.20 -1.31
CA ILE A 437 -34.13 10.33 -1.33
C ILE A 437 -33.55 9.69 -0.07
N PRO A 438 -32.55 8.79 -0.20
CA PRO A 438 -31.90 8.18 0.95
C PRO A 438 -31.26 9.20 1.90
N THR A 439 -31.53 9.08 3.21
CA THR A 439 -30.98 9.99 4.23
C THR A 439 -29.49 9.74 4.52
N GLY A 440 -28.89 8.64 4.02
CA GLY A 440 -27.49 8.30 4.29
C GLY A 440 -27.22 7.87 5.75
N ARG A 441 -28.27 7.68 6.58
CA ARG A 441 -28.09 7.21 7.97
C ARG A 441 -27.38 5.87 8.09
N SER A 442 -27.44 5.02 7.06
CA SER A 442 -26.74 3.75 7.01
C SER A 442 -25.21 3.88 6.82
N GLU A 443 -24.74 4.92 6.13
CA GLU A 443 -23.31 5.17 5.90
C GLU A 443 -22.62 5.83 7.11
N LEU A 444 -23.35 6.53 7.96
CA LEU A 444 -22.84 7.14 9.20
C LEU A 444 -22.68 6.14 10.36
N ARG A 445 -23.17 4.91 10.21
CA ARG A 445 -23.09 3.83 11.22
C ARG A 445 -21.96 2.81 10.97
N GLN A 446 -21.17 2.94 9.90
CA GLN A 446 -19.96 2.16 9.62
C GLN A 446 -18.70 2.99 9.89
#